data_723aaf3651d22fb17a0abc35981df297
#
_entry.id   723aaf3651d22fb17a0abc35981df297
#
_cell.length_a   1.000
_cell.length_b   1.000
_cell.length_c   1.000
_cell.angle_alpha   90.00
_cell.angle_beta   90.00
_cell.angle_gamma   90.00
#
_symmetry.space_group_name_H-M   'P 1'
#
loop_
_entity.id
_entity.type
_entity.pdbx_description
1 polymer ?
#
loop_
_entity_poly.entity_id
_entity_poly.type
_entity_poly.pdbx_seq_one_letter_code
_entity_poly.pdbx_strand_id
1 'polypeptide(L)'
;FSNKLTIKNLNINKWFKENMILINSSLAISILTLLTFDNSYILVVTVAISFMLILITVNNLFKNFRKSKINKTYWTGQIAHLGIAIFAFGIILNVSQSYSTEKEINSFEEFSFNDQTYFVYDSIEESFPEKNVIKLPISNQNTTKFTSLNIFNNSSQQAISSPAVFRTFLNDVYITVKFIDENSYKLIVRNNYGIFIMWIGLFVSSISFVPRLSKNEK
;
A
#
# COMPACT_ATOMS: atom_id res chain seq x y z
N PHE A 1 30.22 14.57 19.95
CA PHE A 1 29.99 13.20 20.47
C PHE A 1 30.07 12.23 19.29
N SER A 2 31.28 11.81 18.91
CA SER A 2 31.50 10.77 17.92
C SER A 2 31.33 9.41 18.61
N ASN A 3 30.15 8.83 18.55
CA ASN A 3 30.03 7.40 18.75
C ASN A 3 30.70 6.72 17.56
N LYS A 4 31.98 6.33 17.77
CA LYS A 4 32.63 5.34 16.92
C LYS A 4 31.71 4.10 16.93
N LEU A 5 30.89 3.94 15.89
CA LEU A 5 30.32 2.65 15.50
C LEU A 5 31.53 1.76 15.19
N THR A 6 32.05 1.10 16.21
CA THR A 6 32.98 0.01 16.03
C THR A 6 32.17 -1.07 15.32
N ILE A 7 32.31 -1.16 14.02
CA ILE A 7 31.96 -2.33 13.25
C ILE A 7 32.94 -3.40 13.72
N LYS A 8 32.67 -4.00 14.86
CA LYS A 8 33.35 -5.20 15.34
C LYS A 8 33.19 -6.20 14.21
N ASN A 9 34.30 -6.73 13.72
CA ASN A 9 34.42 -7.74 12.68
C ASN A 9 33.20 -8.64 12.62
N LEU A 10 32.23 -8.26 11.79
CA LEU A 10 31.08 -9.09 11.47
C LEU A 10 31.67 -10.29 10.74
N ASN A 11 31.74 -11.43 11.40
CA ASN A 11 32.08 -12.66 10.73
C ASN A 11 30.91 -13.04 9.84
N ILE A 12 30.97 -12.56 8.60
CA ILE A 12 29.93 -12.73 7.57
C ILE A 12 29.55 -14.19 7.42
N ASN A 13 30.51 -15.10 7.46
CA ASN A 13 30.29 -16.54 7.35
C ASN A 13 29.47 -17.08 8.52
N LYS A 14 29.71 -16.59 9.74
CA LYS A 14 28.92 -16.98 10.92
C LYS A 14 27.50 -16.45 10.81
N TRP A 15 27.34 -15.20 10.39
CA TRP A 15 26.03 -14.58 10.21
C TRP A 15 25.19 -15.34 9.15
N PHE A 16 25.81 -15.71 8.01
CA PHE A 16 25.12 -16.50 6.97
C PHE A 16 24.69 -17.87 7.50
N LYS A 17 25.57 -18.60 8.23
CA LYS A 17 25.22 -19.91 8.81
C LYS A 17 24.04 -19.79 9.79
N GLU A 18 24.03 -18.76 10.64
CA GLU A 18 22.97 -18.56 11.63
C GLU A 18 21.62 -18.18 11.01
N ASN A 19 21.61 -17.57 9.83
CA ASN A 19 20.40 -17.13 9.14
C ASN A 19 20.07 -17.94 7.88
N MET A 20 20.81 -19.01 7.60
CA MET A 20 20.68 -19.79 6.36
C MET A 20 19.26 -20.32 6.12
N ILE A 21 18.58 -20.80 7.17
CA ILE A 21 17.19 -21.26 7.09
C ILE A 21 16.25 -20.13 6.67
N LEU A 22 16.43 -18.93 7.25
CA LEU A 22 15.59 -17.76 6.94
C LEU A 22 15.84 -17.25 5.53
N ILE A 23 17.08 -17.30 5.07
CA ILE A 23 17.47 -16.93 3.70
C ILE A 23 16.84 -17.90 2.70
N ASN A 24 16.96 -19.20 2.95
CA ASN A 24 16.36 -20.22 2.08
C ASN A 24 14.83 -20.14 2.07
N SER A 25 14.18 -19.86 3.21
CA SER A 25 12.75 -19.66 3.28
C SER A 25 12.31 -18.44 2.46
N SER A 26 13.04 -17.33 2.53
CA SER A 26 12.72 -16.13 1.75
C SER A 26 12.89 -16.36 0.24
N LEU A 27 13.92 -17.11 -0.16
CA LEU A 27 14.13 -17.50 -1.55
C LEU A 27 13.02 -18.44 -2.04
N ALA A 28 12.60 -19.41 -1.24
CA ALA A 28 11.51 -20.33 -1.58
C ALA A 28 10.19 -19.56 -1.80
N ILE A 29 9.85 -18.62 -0.91
CA ILE A 29 8.69 -17.76 -1.05
C ILE A 29 8.77 -16.94 -2.34
N SER A 30 9.95 -16.41 -2.67
CA SER A 30 10.15 -15.60 -3.88
C SER A 30 10.03 -16.43 -5.16
N ILE A 31 10.51 -17.66 -5.15
CA ILE A 31 10.33 -18.60 -6.27
C ILE A 31 8.83 -18.94 -6.42
N LEU A 32 8.12 -19.16 -5.30
CA LEU A 32 6.69 -19.41 -5.33
C LEU A 32 5.91 -18.21 -5.92
N THR A 33 6.29 -16.98 -5.55
CA THR A 33 5.67 -15.77 -6.15
C THR A 33 5.96 -15.64 -7.64
N LEU A 34 7.12 -16.09 -8.11
CA LEU A 34 7.46 -16.16 -9.54
C LEU A 34 6.55 -17.11 -10.31
N LEU A 35 6.25 -18.26 -9.71
CA LEU A 35 5.40 -19.30 -10.31
C LEU A 35 3.91 -18.92 -10.33
N THR A 36 3.48 -18.09 -9.40
CA THR A 36 2.07 -17.68 -9.26
C THR A 36 1.73 -16.40 -10.01
N PHE A 37 2.72 -15.56 -10.27
CA PHE A 37 2.52 -14.24 -10.87
C PHE A 37 3.50 -14.06 -12.05
N ASP A 38 2.98 -13.59 -13.16
CA ASP A 38 3.74 -13.30 -14.39
C ASP A 38 4.57 -12.00 -14.22
N ASN A 39 5.58 -12.03 -13.36
CA ASN A 39 6.25 -10.84 -12.85
C ASN A 39 7.70 -10.71 -13.31
N SER A 40 8.18 -9.46 -13.34
CA SER A 40 9.57 -9.17 -13.65
C SER A 40 10.54 -9.72 -12.59
N TYR A 41 11.74 -10.13 -12.98
CA TYR A 41 12.80 -10.62 -12.07
C TYR A 41 13.12 -9.63 -10.94
N ILE A 42 13.02 -8.33 -11.22
CA ILE A 42 13.24 -7.26 -10.21
C ILE A 42 12.25 -7.41 -9.06
N LEU A 43 11.00 -7.70 -9.35
CA LEU A 43 9.95 -7.88 -8.34
C LEU A 43 10.25 -9.06 -7.42
N VAL A 44 10.69 -10.18 -8.00
CA VAL A 44 11.06 -11.39 -7.24
C VAL A 44 12.21 -11.13 -6.27
N VAL A 45 13.26 -10.45 -6.76
CA VAL A 45 14.40 -10.07 -5.91
C VAL A 45 13.95 -9.14 -4.77
N THR A 46 13.07 -8.19 -5.06
CA THR A 46 12.58 -7.25 -4.04
C THR A 46 11.69 -7.94 -3.01
N VAL A 47 10.84 -8.88 -3.43
CA VAL A 47 10.07 -9.75 -2.53
C VAL A 47 11.01 -10.56 -1.63
N ALA A 48 12.04 -11.19 -2.20
CA ALA A 48 13.03 -11.96 -1.44
C ALA A 48 13.69 -11.13 -0.34
N ILE A 49 14.16 -9.94 -0.69
CA ILE A 49 14.83 -9.03 0.25
C ILE A 49 13.86 -8.60 1.36
N SER A 50 12.62 -8.22 1.00
CA SER A 50 11.63 -7.77 1.99
C SER A 50 11.26 -8.89 2.97
N PHE A 51 10.98 -10.09 2.48
CA PHE A 51 10.72 -11.25 3.33
C PHE A 51 11.92 -11.63 4.20
N MET A 52 13.12 -11.62 3.65
CA MET A 52 14.34 -11.87 4.39
C MET A 52 14.51 -10.88 5.56
N LEU A 53 14.29 -9.59 5.31
CA LEU A 53 14.35 -8.57 6.34
C LEU A 53 13.28 -8.78 7.43
N ILE A 54 12.04 -9.10 7.05
CA ILE A 54 10.98 -9.41 8.00
C ILE A 54 11.37 -10.60 8.87
N LEU A 55 11.74 -11.72 8.27
CA LEU A 55 12.07 -12.95 8.98
C LEU A 55 13.27 -12.79 9.92
N ILE A 56 14.35 -12.13 9.46
CA ILE A 56 15.53 -11.87 10.28
C ILE A 56 15.17 -10.96 11.46
N THR A 57 14.39 -9.89 11.20
CA THR A 57 14.02 -8.95 12.26
C THR A 57 13.13 -9.60 13.30
N VAL A 58 12.13 -10.37 12.87
CA VAL A 58 11.24 -11.13 13.75
C VAL A 58 12.03 -12.14 14.58
N ASN A 59 12.93 -12.92 13.95
CA ASN A 59 13.78 -13.88 14.66
C ASN A 59 14.68 -13.18 15.71
N ASN A 60 15.26 -12.02 15.37
CA ASN A 60 16.06 -11.23 16.29
C ASN A 60 15.23 -10.69 17.46
N LEU A 61 13.99 -10.25 17.21
CA LEU A 61 13.06 -9.85 18.26
C LEU A 61 12.77 -11.03 19.20
N PHE A 62 12.41 -12.21 18.68
CA PHE A 62 12.13 -13.41 19.49
C PHE A 62 13.34 -13.88 20.30
N LYS A 63 14.52 -13.96 19.69
CA LYS A 63 15.77 -14.38 20.39
C LYS A 63 16.12 -13.44 21.54
N ASN A 64 15.87 -12.15 21.38
CA ASN A 64 16.22 -11.15 22.38
C ASN A 64 15.10 -10.89 23.38
N PHE A 65 13.85 -11.22 23.07
CA PHE A 65 12.72 -11.11 24.00
C PHE A 65 12.93 -11.92 25.28
N ARG A 66 13.63 -13.06 25.18
CA ARG A 66 13.97 -13.93 26.31
C ARG A 66 15.13 -13.41 27.18
N LYS A 67 15.83 -12.35 26.77
CA LYS A 67 16.94 -11.78 27.52
C LYS A 67 16.47 -10.62 28.40
N SER A 68 16.61 -10.73 29.71
CA SER A 68 16.08 -9.77 30.70
C SER A 68 16.70 -8.36 30.67
N LYS A 69 17.75 -8.12 29.87
CA LYS A 69 18.40 -6.80 29.73
C LYS A 69 18.45 -6.37 28.26
N ILE A 70 17.31 -5.87 27.76
CA ILE A 70 17.28 -5.38 26.39
C ILE A 70 17.39 -3.85 26.38
N ASN A 71 18.37 -3.36 25.62
CA ASN A 71 18.55 -1.93 25.42
C ASN A 71 17.35 -1.37 24.60
N LYS A 72 16.69 -0.34 25.12
CA LYS A 72 15.57 0.35 24.43
C LYS A 72 15.93 0.75 23.00
N THR A 73 17.17 1.23 22.77
CA THR A 73 17.68 1.64 21.46
C THR A 73 17.73 0.48 20.47
N TYR A 74 18.04 -0.74 20.93
CA TYR A 74 18.01 -1.94 20.08
C TYR A 74 16.59 -2.25 19.62
N TRP A 75 15.62 -2.24 20.54
CA TRP A 75 14.22 -2.49 20.22
C TRP A 75 13.66 -1.48 19.22
N THR A 76 13.91 -0.19 19.42
CA THR A 76 13.46 0.84 18.49
C THR A 76 14.03 0.63 17.09
N GLY A 77 15.31 0.24 16.99
CA GLY A 77 15.93 -0.08 15.71
C GLY A 77 15.25 -1.30 15.01
N GLN A 78 15.03 -2.39 15.74
CA GLN A 78 14.41 -3.59 15.16
C GLN A 78 12.96 -3.34 14.72
N ILE A 79 12.16 -2.61 15.51
CA ILE A 79 10.79 -2.26 15.16
C ILE A 79 10.77 -1.34 13.93
N ALA A 80 11.68 -0.37 13.83
CA ALA A 80 11.79 0.48 12.65
C ALA A 80 12.11 -0.34 11.38
N HIS A 81 13.08 -1.24 11.45
CA HIS A 81 13.42 -2.11 10.32
C HIS A 81 12.27 -3.03 9.91
N LEU A 82 11.54 -3.58 10.89
CA LEU A 82 10.34 -4.38 10.62
C LEU A 82 9.28 -3.56 9.89
N GLY A 83 8.99 -2.36 10.38
CA GLY A 83 8.01 -1.47 9.75
C GLY A 83 8.39 -1.09 8.32
N ILE A 84 9.66 -0.74 8.07
CA ILE A 84 10.16 -0.43 6.73
C ILE A 84 10.06 -1.65 5.80
N ALA A 85 10.36 -2.85 6.29
CA ALA A 85 10.28 -4.07 5.50
C ALA A 85 8.82 -4.42 5.13
N ILE A 86 7.88 -4.26 6.07
CA ILE A 86 6.43 -4.43 5.81
C ILE A 86 5.95 -3.37 4.80
N PHE A 87 6.37 -2.11 4.94
CA PHE A 87 6.03 -1.04 4.01
C PHE A 87 6.53 -1.33 2.59
N ALA A 88 7.81 -1.75 2.46
CA ALA A 88 8.38 -2.14 1.18
C ALA A 88 7.62 -3.31 0.54
N PHE A 89 7.24 -4.31 1.33
CA PHE A 89 6.42 -5.41 0.86
C PHE A 89 5.04 -4.95 0.35
N GLY A 90 4.39 -4.03 1.05
CA GLY A 90 3.14 -3.42 0.59
C GLY A 90 3.29 -2.67 -0.75
N ILE A 91 4.40 -1.93 -0.95
CA ILE A 91 4.71 -1.29 -2.25
C ILE A 91 4.84 -2.34 -3.35
N ILE A 92 5.55 -3.43 -3.10
CA ILE A 92 5.75 -4.50 -4.07
C ILE A 92 4.41 -5.09 -4.49
N LEU A 93 3.54 -5.42 -3.53
CA LEU A 93 2.19 -5.90 -3.82
C LEU A 93 1.39 -4.89 -4.65
N ASN A 94 1.50 -3.60 -4.33
CA ASN A 94 0.82 -2.56 -5.08
C ASN A 94 1.29 -2.51 -6.54
N VAL A 95 2.61 -2.50 -6.76
CA VAL A 95 3.17 -2.42 -8.12
C VAL A 95 2.86 -3.68 -8.94
N SER A 96 2.86 -4.86 -8.31
CA SER A 96 2.71 -6.14 -9.00
C SER A 96 1.27 -6.54 -9.28
N GLN A 97 0.35 -6.18 -8.39
CA GLN A 97 -1.04 -6.66 -8.41
C GLN A 97 -2.06 -5.58 -8.78
N SER A 98 -1.63 -4.31 -8.82
CA SER A 98 -2.54 -3.24 -9.21
C SER A 98 -2.73 -3.22 -10.72
N TYR A 99 -3.96 -3.10 -11.15
CA TYR A 99 -4.32 -2.97 -12.55
C TYR A 99 -5.49 -1.99 -12.71
N SER A 100 -5.66 -1.49 -13.91
CA SER A 100 -6.76 -0.60 -14.26
C SER A 100 -7.46 -1.07 -15.52
N THR A 101 -8.76 -0.88 -15.58
CA THR A 101 -9.58 -1.12 -16.76
C THR A 101 -10.47 0.08 -17.02
N GLU A 102 -10.79 0.30 -18.28
CA GLU A 102 -11.78 1.29 -18.69
C GLU A 102 -13.07 0.57 -19.04
N LYS A 103 -14.19 1.15 -18.63
CA LYS A 103 -15.54 0.66 -18.95
C LYS A 103 -16.41 1.83 -19.37
N GLU A 104 -17.19 1.62 -20.41
CA GLU A 104 -18.28 2.50 -20.79
C GLU A 104 -19.58 1.95 -20.19
N ILE A 105 -20.36 2.81 -19.56
CA ILE A 105 -21.54 2.44 -18.82
C ILE A 105 -22.57 3.56 -18.88
N ASN A 106 -23.85 3.23 -18.89
CA ASN A 106 -24.93 4.21 -18.83
C ASN A 106 -25.43 4.40 -17.40
N SER A 107 -26.17 5.47 -17.17
CA SER A 107 -26.90 5.64 -15.91
C SER A 107 -27.80 4.43 -15.64
N PHE A 108 -27.90 4.06 -14.35
CA PHE A 108 -28.70 2.93 -13.86
C PHE A 108 -28.27 1.55 -14.34
N GLU A 109 -27.03 1.40 -14.78
CA GLU A 109 -26.45 0.11 -15.13
C GLU A 109 -25.53 -0.43 -14.04
N GLU A 110 -25.32 -1.75 -14.09
CA GLU A 110 -24.42 -2.47 -13.20
C GLU A 110 -23.16 -2.91 -13.94
N PHE A 111 -22.05 -2.94 -13.22
CA PHE A 111 -20.84 -3.59 -13.71
C PHE A 111 -20.15 -4.40 -12.61
N SER A 112 -19.52 -5.49 -13.01
CA SER A 112 -18.73 -6.32 -12.10
C SER A 112 -17.24 -6.01 -12.23
N PHE A 113 -16.57 -5.97 -11.08
CA PHE A 113 -15.12 -5.82 -10.98
C PHE A 113 -14.63 -6.44 -9.67
N ASN A 114 -13.63 -7.34 -9.72
CA ASN A 114 -13.10 -8.07 -8.56
C ASN A 114 -14.19 -8.78 -7.74
N ASP A 115 -15.03 -9.57 -8.40
CA ASP A 115 -16.12 -10.32 -7.77
C ASP A 115 -17.13 -9.46 -7.00
N GLN A 116 -17.08 -8.15 -7.18
CA GLN A 116 -18.05 -7.20 -6.64
C GLN A 116 -18.85 -6.57 -7.76
N THR A 117 -20.15 -6.39 -7.51
CA THR A 117 -21.04 -5.68 -8.42
C THR A 117 -21.22 -4.26 -7.94
N TYR A 118 -21.10 -3.32 -8.86
CA TYR A 118 -21.27 -1.89 -8.66
C TYR A 118 -22.43 -1.40 -9.49
N PHE A 119 -23.29 -0.60 -8.88
CA PHE A 119 -24.41 0.06 -9.53
C PHE A 119 -24.12 1.55 -9.70
N VAL A 120 -24.34 2.08 -10.90
CA VAL A 120 -24.11 3.48 -11.23
C VAL A 120 -25.46 4.19 -11.28
N TYR A 121 -25.60 5.26 -10.52
CA TYR A 121 -26.79 6.10 -10.54
C TYR A 121 -26.62 7.25 -11.55
N ASP A 122 -27.65 8.07 -11.63
CA ASP A 122 -27.58 9.28 -12.45
C ASP A 122 -26.66 10.34 -11.83
N SER A 123 -26.10 11.19 -12.69
CA SER A 123 -25.21 12.25 -12.25
C SER A 123 -25.97 13.39 -11.56
N ILE A 124 -25.32 14.02 -10.61
CA ILE A 124 -25.80 15.20 -9.89
C ILE A 124 -24.89 16.35 -10.23
N GLU A 125 -25.42 17.41 -10.81
CA GLU A 125 -24.67 18.62 -11.15
C GLU A 125 -24.84 19.69 -10.06
N GLU A 126 -23.73 20.25 -9.61
CA GLU A 126 -23.67 21.38 -8.68
C GLU A 126 -22.83 22.49 -9.30
N SER A 127 -23.41 23.68 -9.45
CA SER A 127 -22.70 24.84 -10.00
C SER A 127 -22.28 25.79 -8.90
N PHE A 128 -20.99 26.13 -8.89
CA PHE A 128 -20.38 27.11 -8.00
C PHE A 128 -19.76 28.24 -8.85
N PRO A 129 -19.54 29.44 -8.30
CA PRO A 129 -18.95 30.56 -9.05
C PRO A 129 -17.60 30.25 -9.71
N GLU A 130 -16.80 29.39 -9.05
CA GLU A 130 -15.43 29.07 -9.48
C GLU A 130 -15.33 27.76 -10.27
N LYS A 131 -16.32 26.86 -10.13
CA LYS A 131 -16.30 25.52 -10.74
C LYS A 131 -17.69 24.92 -10.84
N ASN A 132 -17.86 24.05 -11.83
CA ASN A 132 -18.97 23.10 -11.90
C ASN A 132 -18.50 21.74 -11.39
N VAL A 133 -19.31 21.10 -10.57
CA VAL A 133 -19.02 19.79 -9.99
C VAL A 133 -20.08 18.81 -10.46
N ILE A 134 -19.67 17.78 -11.17
CA ILE A 134 -20.54 16.70 -11.60
C ILE A 134 -20.20 15.49 -10.73
N LYS A 135 -21.16 15.04 -9.91
CA LYS A 135 -21.02 13.91 -8.99
C LYS A 135 -21.76 12.70 -9.56
N LEU A 136 -21.08 11.58 -9.64
CA LEU A 136 -21.68 10.31 -10.03
C LEU A 136 -21.71 9.37 -8.83
N PRO A 137 -22.90 9.06 -8.29
CA PRO A 137 -23.01 8.12 -7.20
C PRO A 137 -22.79 6.70 -7.73
N ILE A 138 -21.96 5.93 -7.03
CA ILE A 138 -21.69 4.54 -7.32
C ILE A 138 -21.91 3.76 -6.03
N SER A 139 -22.71 2.71 -6.06
CA SER A 139 -22.91 1.84 -4.90
C SER A 139 -22.39 0.44 -5.16
N ASN A 140 -21.85 -0.17 -4.12
CA ASN A 140 -21.74 -1.60 -4.01
C ASN A 140 -22.79 -2.11 -2.99
N GLN A 141 -22.83 -3.41 -2.71
CA GLN A 141 -23.81 -4.01 -1.79
C GLN A 141 -23.87 -3.33 -0.40
N ASN A 142 -22.81 -2.67 0.04
CA ASN A 142 -22.67 -2.18 1.41
C ASN A 142 -22.64 -0.65 1.53
N THR A 143 -22.16 0.06 0.52
CA THR A 143 -21.93 1.51 0.61
C THR A 143 -22.10 2.20 -0.73
N THR A 144 -22.59 3.45 -0.67
CA THR A 144 -22.59 4.37 -1.81
C THR A 144 -21.45 5.37 -1.65
N LYS A 145 -20.68 5.57 -2.72
CA LYS A 145 -19.59 6.55 -2.81
C LYS A 145 -19.80 7.42 -4.03
N PHE A 146 -19.19 8.59 -4.01
CA PHE A 146 -19.26 9.53 -5.13
C PHE A 146 -17.91 9.63 -5.81
N THR A 147 -17.89 9.45 -7.13
CA THR A 147 -16.82 9.99 -7.96
C THR A 147 -17.28 11.34 -8.50
N SER A 148 -16.38 12.29 -8.64
CA SER A 148 -16.76 13.62 -9.13
C SER A 148 -15.77 14.14 -10.16
N LEU A 149 -16.30 14.96 -11.07
CA LEU A 149 -15.51 15.75 -12.01
C LEU A 149 -15.69 17.23 -11.65
N ASN A 150 -14.61 17.89 -11.28
CA ASN A 150 -14.57 19.31 -11.00
C ASN A 150 -14.06 20.04 -12.25
N ILE A 151 -14.88 20.86 -12.86
CA ILE A 151 -14.57 21.66 -14.04
C ILE A 151 -14.41 23.10 -13.57
N PHE A 152 -13.18 23.60 -13.60
CA PHE A 152 -12.89 24.97 -13.15
C PHE A 152 -13.19 25.98 -14.25
N ASN A 153 -13.85 27.10 -13.88
CA ASN A 153 -14.24 28.19 -14.77
C ASN A 153 -13.08 29.16 -15.08
N ASN A 154 -11.83 28.65 -15.01
CA ASN A 154 -10.64 29.42 -15.36
C ASN A 154 -10.33 29.30 -16.86
N SER A 155 -9.40 30.12 -17.34
CA SER A 155 -9.00 30.18 -18.75
C SER A 155 -8.47 28.84 -19.32
N SER A 156 -8.07 27.90 -18.48
CA SER A 156 -7.56 26.61 -18.90
C SER A 156 -8.62 25.50 -18.93
N GLN A 157 -9.84 25.72 -18.41
CA GLN A 157 -10.93 24.76 -18.33
C GLN A 157 -10.45 23.38 -17.80
N GLN A 158 -9.62 23.41 -16.79
CA GLN A 158 -9.07 22.16 -16.22
C GLN A 158 -10.18 21.36 -15.57
N ALA A 159 -10.23 20.06 -15.91
CA ALA A 159 -11.11 19.11 -15.30
C ALA A 159 -10.30 18.19 -14.37
N ILE A 160 -10.65 18.17 -13.08
CA ILE A 160 -10.01 17.31 -12.07
C ILE A 160 -11.02 16.32 -11.56
N SER A 161 -10.72 15.04 -11.72
CA SER A 161 -11.57 13.96 -11.24
C SER A 161 -11.16 13.53 -9.84
N SER A 162 -12.15 13.34 -8.96
CA SER A 162 -11.98 12.76 -7.63
C SER A 162 -12.57 11.35 -7.61
N PRO A 163 -11.84 10.32 -7.19
CA PRO A 163 -12.31 8.94 -7.24
C PRO A 163 -13.30 8.60 -6.14
N ALA A 164 -14.27 7.73 -6.44
CA ALA A 164 -14.95 6.93 -5.44
C ALA A 164 -14.00 5.81 -4.97
N VAL A 165 -13.81 5.68 -3.64
CA VAL A 165 -12.87 4.69 -3.09
C VAL A 165 -13.61 3.65 -2.27
N PHE A 166 -13.60 2.40 -2.73
CA PHE A 166 -14.15 1.24 -2.02
C PHE A 166 -12.99 0.44 -1.42
N ARG A 167 -12.92 0.42 -0.09
CA ARG A 167 -11.82 -0.19 0.65
C ARG A 167 -12.19 -1.58 1.13
N THR A 168 -11.27 -2.50 0.95
CA THR A 168 -11.27 -3.83 1.56
C THR A 168 -9.98 -4.03 2.36
N PHE A 169 -9.84 -5.17 3.01
CA PHE A 169 -8.65 -5.46 3.82
C PHE A 169 -7.35 -5.52 3.00
N LEU A 170 -7.41 -6.04 1.77
CA LEU A 170 -6.21 -6.26 0.95
C LEU A 170 -6.08 -5.28 -0.21
N ASN A 171 -7.19 -4.71 -0.67
CA ASN A 171 -7.20 -3.86 -1.85
C ASN A 171 -8.18 -2.70 -1.72
N ASP A 172 -7.86 -1.63 -2.41
CA ASP A 172 -8.72 -0.46 -2.58
C ASP A 172 -9.12 -0.36 -4.06
N VAL A 173 -10.41 -0.26 -4.33
CA VAL A 173 -10.94 -0.03 -5.68
C VAL A 173 -11.22 1.47 -5.83
N TYR A 174 -10.54 2.09 -6.77
CA TYR A 174 -10.72 3.49 -7.16
C TYR A 174 -11.52 3.53 -8.45
N ILE A 175 -12.64 4.23 -8.44
CA ILE A 175 -13.48 4.44 -9.63
C ILE A 175 -13.49 5.93 -9.94
N THR A 176 -12.96 6.27 -11.10
CA THR A 176 -12.85 7.64 -11.58
C THR A 176 -13.71 7.80 -12.82
N VAL A 177 -14.48 8.88 -12.91
CA VAL A 177 -15.34 9.14 -14.04
C VAL A 177 -14.67 10.08 -15.03
N LYS A 178 -14.84 9.78 -16.33
CA LYS A 178 -14.70 10.69 -17.45
C LYS A 178 -16.05 10.74 -18.15
N PHE A 179 -16.57 11.93 -18.44
CA PHE A 179 -17.82 12.06 -19.16
C PHE A 179 -17.60 11.87 -20.66
N ILE A 180 -18.57 11.21 -21.32
CA ILE A 180 -18.63 11.07 -22.77
C ILE A 180 -19.83 11.84 -23.28
N ASP A 181 -21.02 11.56 -22.75
CA ASP A 181 -22.30 12.18 -23.10
C ASP A 181 -23.18 12.35 -21.85
N GLU A 182 -24.38 12.96 -22.00
CA GLU A 182 -25.29 13.25 -20.88
C GLU A 182 -25.65 12.03 -20.03
N ASN A 183 -25.79 10.85 -20.63
CA ASN A 183 -26.21 9.61 -19.95
C ASN A 183 -25.20 8.46 -20.03
N SER A 184 -24.06 8.66 -20.68
CA SER A 184 -23.00 7.66 -20.81
C SER A 184 -21.69 8.13 -20.18
N TYR A 185 -21.08 7.28 -19.40
CA TYR A 185 -19.88 7.57 -18.63
C TYR A 185 -18.78 6.59 -19.01
N LYS A 186 -17.59 7.12 -19.18
CA LYS A 186 -16.38 6.32 -19.22
C LYS A 186 -15.78 6.25 -17.80
N LEU A 187 -15.80 5.08 -17.21
CA LEU A 187 -15.21 4.81 -15.90
C LEU A 187 -13.82 4.24 -16.05
N ILE A 188 -12.87 4.78 -15.28
CA ILE A 188 -11.57 4.15 -15.06
C ILE A 188 -11.64 3.49 -13.69
N VAL A 189 -11.64 2.16 -13.68
CA VAL A 189 -11.66 1.36 -12.47
C VAL A 189 -10.26 0.82 -12.23
N ARG A 190 -9.66 1.21 -11.10
CA ARG A 190 -8.31 0.81 -10.71
C ARG A 190 -8.36 0.04 -9.40
N ASN A 191 -7.77 -1.13 -9.40
CA ASN A 191 -7.55 -1.92 -8.21
C ASN A 191 -6.13 -1.70 -7.69
N ASN A 192 -5.99 -1.29 -6.44
CA ASN A 192 -4.70 -1.08 -5.80
C ASN A 192 -4.55 -2.06 -4.64
N TYR A 193 -3.64 -3.01 -4.77
CA TYR A 193 -3.31 -3.98 -3.73
C TYR A 193 -2.26 -3.45 -2.75
N GLY A 194 -2.28 -3.98 -1.53
CA GLY A 194 -1.21 -3.76 -0.56
C GLY A 194 -1.21 -2.41 0.15
N ILE A 195 -2.14 -1.49 -0.15
CA ILE A 195 -2.18 -0.17 0.49
C ILE A 195 -2.32 -0.28 2.01
N PHE A 196 -3.18 -1.17 2.50
CA PHE A 196 -3.35 -1.39 3.94
C PHE A 196 -2.06 -1.90 4.59
N ILE A 197 -1.32 -2.79 3.92
CA ILE A 197 -0.03 -3.30 4.39
C ILE A 197 1.01 -2.18 4.46
N MET A 198 1.01 -1.27 3.47
CA MET A 198 1.87 -0.07 3.51
C MET A 198 1.58 0.80 4.75
N TRP A 199 0.30 1.03 5.07
CA TRP A 199 -0.08 1.79 6.26
C TRP A 199 0.34 1.10 7.55
N ILE A 200 0.19 -0.23 7.65
CA ILE A 200 0.71 -1.01 8.80
C ILE A 200 2.22 -0.80 8.93
N GLY A 201 2.96 -0.92 7.84
CA GLY A 201 4.42 -0.73 7.85
C GLY A 201 4.84 0.65 8.35
N LEU A 202 4.18 1.71 7.85
CA LEU A 202 4.41 3.09 8.30
C LEU A 202 4.06 3.26 9.78
N PHE A 203 2.94 2.71 10.23
CA PHE A 203 2.51 2.78 11.63
C PHE A 203 3.51 2.09 12.56
N VAL A 204 3.95 0.87 12.22
CA VAL A 204 4.97 0.13 12.98
C VAL A 204 6.28 0.90 13.03
N SER A 205 6.73 1.48 11.89
CA SER A 205 7.91 2.35 11.87
C SER A 205 7.76 3.55 12.79
N SER A 206 6.60 4.21 12.76
CA SER A 206 6.33 5.42 13.56
C SER A 206 6.37 5.14 15.06
N ILE A 207 5.84 4.01 15.52
CA ILE A 207 5.89 3.59 16.93
C ILE A 207 7.34 3.49 17.42
N SER A 208 8.29 3.15 16.56
CA SER A 208 9.69 3.04 16.92
C SER A 208 10.31 4.36 17.41
N PHE A 209 9.74 5.52 17.06
CA PHE A 209 10.24 6.84 17.45
C PHE A 209 9.73 7.28 18.83
N VAL A 210 8.60 6.75 19.29
CA VAL A 210 7.97 7.16 20.57
C VAL A 210 8.92 7.08 21.77
N PRO A 211 9.74 6.01 21.98
CA PRO A 211 10.66 5.94 23.11
C PRO A 211 11.79 6.96 23.08
N ARG A 212 12.06 7.57 21.91
CA ARG A 212 13.12 8.60 21.77
C ARG A 212 12.60 9.97 22.18
N LEU A 213 11.34 10.27 21.94
CA LEU A 213 10.70 11.55 22.29
C LEU A 213 10.63 11.74 23.81
N SER A 214 10.36 10.67 24.58
CA SER A 214 10.27 10.72 26.04
C SER A 214 11.60 10.94 26.77
N LYS A 215 12.74 10.97 26.05
CA LYS A 215 14.07 11.10 26.64
C LYS A 215 14.58 12.55 26.71
N ASN A 216 13.90 13.50 26.10
CA ASN A 216 14.30 14.90 26.04
C ASN A 216 13.72 15.77 27.18
N GLU A 217 13.01 15.16 28.14
CA GLU A 217 12.42 15.90 29.29
C GLU A 217 13.19 15.69 30.62
N LYS A 218 14.49 15.38 30.53
CA LYS A 218 15.34 15.34 31.75
C LYS A 218 16.64 16.05 31.54
#